data_b3fd9b512c1a15718e14ab35da6d380d
#
_entry.id   b3fd9b512c1a15718e14ab35da6d380d
#
_cell.length_a   1.000
_cell.length_b   1.000
_cell.length_c   1.000
_cell.angle_alpha   90.00
_cell.angle_beta   90.00
_cell.angle_gamma   90.00
#
_symmetry.space_group_name_H-M   'P 1'
#
loop_
_entity.id
_entity.type
_entity.pdbx_description
1 polymer ?
#
loop_
_entity_poly.entity_id
_entity_poly.type
_entity_poly.pdbx_seq_one_letter_code
_entity_poly.pdbx_strand_id
1 'polypeptide(L)'
;MKQMSIENLESQIQKFYGEIKFPGLYTLEDFEIYNAHLFNPFLTQIEQGITKCKRVLDIGCGSGMIVNLLAYRNPDIQFDAVDFSDSIDFALDFSTKHNIQNVRFYKMNFFEFQSKSTYDAVICNGVLHHIPDYLNAIKRIDHLLEKNGKLVVGLYNPYGKLAKKLFPINYANQILFLDQEKAPFEYTFNYKQVKSLFKQYTLEKVYPSVINRLVDLTNIFNYTNGGLTIYTFRKN
;
A
#
# COMPACT_ATOMS: atom_id res chain seq x y z
N MET A 1 -9.60 -29.16 9.75
CA MET A 1 -9.24 -28.29 8.62
C MET A 1 -7.74 -28.50 8.34
N LYS A 2 -7.35 -28.89 7.11
CA LYS A 2 -5.94 -28.99 6.73
C LYS A 2 -5.33 -27.57 6.81
N GLN A 3 -4.28 -27.42 7.60
CA GLN A 3 -3.49 -26.20 7.66
C GLN A 3 -2.83 -26.01 6.28
N MET A 4 -3.24 -25.00 5.55
CA MET A 4 -2.68 -24.68 4.22
C MET A 4 -1.25 -24.20 4.41
N SER A 5 -0.31 -24.67 3.60
CA SER A 5 1.08 -24.21 3.67
C SER A 5 1.15 -22.73 3.23
N ILE A 6 2.15 -22.01 3.75
CA ILE A 6 2.40 -20.60 3.37
C ILE A 6 2.59 -20.48 1.86
N GLU A 7 3.36 -21.38 1.24
CA GLU A 7 3.60 -21.41 -0.21
C GLU A 7 2.31 -21.54 -1.04
N ASN A 8 1.37 -22.39 -0.60
CA ASN A 8 0.09 -22.54 -1.28
C ASN A 8 -0.75 -21.27 -1.16
N LEU A 9 -0.70 -20.61 -0.01
CA LEU A 9 -1.43 -19.36 0.21
C LEU A 9 -0.84 -18.21 -0.61
N GLU A 10 0.48 -18.08 -0.69
CA GLU A 10 1.18 -17.11 -1.53
C GLU A 10 0.84 -17.31 -3.02
N SER A 11 0.83 -18.57 -3.49
CA SER A 11 0.43 -18.89 -4.87
C SER A 11 -1.02 -18.48 -5.18
N GLN A 12 -1.93 -18.68 -4.23
CA GLN A 12 -3.33 -18.24 -4.41
C GLN A 12 -3.46 -16.73 -4.43
N ILE A 13 -2.72 -16.02 -3.59
CA ILE A 13 -2.67 -14.55 -3.57
C ILE A 13 -2.12 -14.02 -4.90
N GLN A 14 -1.02 -14.59 -5.39
CA GLN A 14 -0.43 -14.22 -6.66
C GLN A 14 -1.40 -14.40 -7.83
N LYS A 15 -2.07 -15.55 -7.90
CA LYS A 15 -3.07 -15.82 -8.93
C LYS A 15 -4.23 -14.82 -8.86
N PHE A 16 -4.75 -14.57 -7.67
CA PHE A 16 -5.85 -13.65 -7.46
C PHE A 16 -5.53 -12.23 -7.96
N TYR A 17 -4.38 -11.65 -7.56
CA TYR A 17 -3.98 -10.32 -8.01
C TYR A 17 -3.51 -10.27 -9.46
N GLY A 18 -3.05 -11.39 -10.03
CA GLY A 18 -2.80 -11.53 -11.47
C GLY A 18 -4.08 -11.40 -12.30
N GLU A 19 -5.20 -11.95 -11.80
CA GLU A 19 -6.50 -11.89 -12.47
C GLU A 19 -7.21 -10.55 -12.30
N ILE A 20 -7.17 -9.96 -11.12
CA ILE A 20 -7.95 -8.74 -10.77
C ILE A 20 -7.27 -7.44 -11.18
N LYS A 21 -5.94 -7.44 -11.33
CA LYS A 21 -5.13 -6.26 -11.67
C LYS A 21 -5.46 -5.05 -10.79
N PHE A 22 -5.22 -5.21 -9.48
CA PHE A 22 -5.55 -4.18 -8.48
C PHE A 22 -4.63 -2.95 -8.60
N PRO A 23 -5.12 -1.74 -8.38
CA PRO A 23 -6.50 -1.30 -8.11
C PRO A 23 -7.38 -1.16 -9.36
N GLY A 24 -7.01 -1.73 -10.47
CA GLY A 24 -7.63 -1.67 -11.78
C GLY A 24 -6.70 -1.08 -12.82
N LEU A 25 -7.05 -1.26 -14.08
CA LEU A 25 -6.40 -0.55 -15.18
C LEU A 25 -6.98 0.88 -15.23
N TYR A 26 -6.18 1.83 -15.65
CA TYR A 26 -6.55 3.22 -15.73
C TYR A 26 -6.08 3.83 -17.05
N THR A 27 -6.81 4.84 -17.51
CA THR A 27 -6.48 5.63 -18.69
C THR A 27 -5.65 6.87 -18.29
N LEU A 28 -5.14 7.59 -19.28
CA LEU A 28 -4.51 8.89 -19.03
C LEU A 28 -5.51 9.88 -18.41
N GLU A 29 -6.77 9.84 -18.86
CA GLU A 29 -7.83 10.68 -18.31
C GLU A 29 -8.07 10.38 -16.82
N ASP A 30 -8.16 9.10 -16.44
CA ASP A 30 -8.26 8.70 -15.03
C ASP A 30 -7.06 9.21 -14.23
N PHE A 31 -5.85 9.07 -14.79
CA PHE A 31 -4.63 9.54 -14.17
C PHE A 31 -4.62 11.06 -13.96
N GLU A 32 -5.04 11.83 -14.95
CA GLU A 32 -5.16 13.29 -14.88
C GLU A 32 -6.23 13.71 -13.88
N ILE A 33 -7.37 13.03 -13.84
CA ILE A 33 -8.41 13.24 -12.84
C ILE A 33 -7.86 13.00 -11.43
N TYR A 34 -7.15 11.89 -11.20
CA TYR A 34 -6.53 11.60 -9.91
C TYR A 34 -5.44 12.62 -9.55
N ASN A 35 -4.66 13.08 -10.52
CA ASN A 35 -3.65 14.11 -10.34
C ASN A 35 -4.26 15.49 -10.02
N ALA A 36 -5.34 15.86 -10.70
CA ALA A 36 -6.06 17.11 -10.51
C ALA A 36 -6.87 17.16 -9.21
N HIS A 37 -7.36 16.01 -8.74
CA HIS A 37 -8.06 15.92 -7.47
C HIS A 37 -7.07 16.09 -6.31
N LEU A 38 -6.72 17.33 -6.02
CA LEU A 38 -5.96 17.81 -4.86
C LEU A 38 -6.50 17.30 -3.52
N PHE A 39 -7.62 16.62 -3.51
CA PHE A 39 -8.37 16.12 -2.35
C PHE A 39 -8.52 14.60 -2.28
N ASN A 40 -7.61 13.82 -2.91
CA ASN A 40 -7.49 12.43 -2.46
C ASN A 40 -6.68 12.41 -1.16
N PRO A 41 -7.32 12.38 0.01
CA PRO A 41 -6.60 12.53 1.27
C PRO A 41 -5.61 11.37 1.52
N PHE A 42 -5.84 10.19 0.92
CA PHE A 42 -4.93 9.04 1.04
C PHE A 42 -3.65 9.27 0.23
N LEU A 43 -3.77 9.65 -1.03
CA LEU A 43 -2.61 9.99 -1.86
C LEU A 43 -1.81 11.13 -1.22
N THR A 44 -2.49 12.17 -0.72
CA THR A 44 -1.86 13.27 0.00
C THR A 44 -1.08 12.79 1.24
N GLN A 45 -1.62 11.83 2.00
CA GLN A 45 -0.91 11.28 3.17
C GLN A 45 0.35 10.51 2.77
N ILE A 46 0.27 9.71 1.70
CA ILE A 46 1.41 8.97 1.19
C ILE A 46 2.48 9.96 0.68
N GLU A 47 2.09 10.94 -0.11
CA GLU A 47 3.00 11.97 -0.65
C GLU A 47 3.68 12.78 0.45
N GLN A 48 2.95 13.20 1.49
CA GLN A 48 3.53 13.86 2.66
C GLN A 48 4.53 12.95 3.41
N GLY A 49 4.28 11.64 3.43
CA GLY A 49 5.19 10.66 4.03
C GLY A 49 6.54 10.57 3.33
N ILE A 50 6.62 10.91 2.03
CA ILE A 50 7.86 10.84 1.23
C ILE A 50 8.47 12.22 0.92
N THR A 51 7.92 13.29 1.50
CA THR A 51 8.45 14.64 1.29
C THR A 51 9.92 14.72 1.66
N LYS A 52 10.74 15.32 0.80
CA LYS A 52 12.20 15.46 0.92
C LYS A 52 13.01 14.16 0.78
N CYS A 53 12.37 13.05 0.42
CA CYS A 53 13.06 11.83 0.07
C CYS A 53 13.72 11.96 -1.32
N LYS A 54 14.76 11.18 -1.56
CA LYS A 54 15.42 11.06 -2.87
C LYS A 54 15.21 9.69 -3.48
N ARG A 55 15.12 8.65 -2.66
CA ARG A 55 14.92 7.28 -3.07
C ARG A 55 13.78 6.64 -2.28
N VAL A 56 12.76 6.20 -2.99
CA VAL A 56 11.56 5.60 -2.42
C VAL A 56 11.36 4.21 -3.01
N LEU A 57 11.04 3.23 -2.15
CA LEU A 57 10.62 1.90 -2.55
C LEU A 57 9.10 1.78 -2.35
N ASP A 58 8.38 1.35 -3.38
CA ASP A 58 6.96 0.97 -3.31
C ASP A 58 6.83 -0.55 -3.40
N ILE A 59 6.32 -1.17 -2.33
CA ILE A 59 6.15 -2.62 -2.22
C ILE A 59 4.70 -2.96 -2.49
N GLY A 60 4.47 -3.84 -3.49
CA GLY A 60 3.14 -4.23 -3.93
C GLY A 60 2.45 -3.09 -4.70
N CYS A 61 3.14 -2.54 -5.70
CA CYS A 61 2.64 -1.39 -6.47
C CYS A 61 1.43 -1.71 -7.36
N GLY A 62 1.11 -2.99 -7.60
CA GLY A 62 0.01 -3.43 -8.45
C GLY A 62 0.10 -2.86 -9.87
N SER A 63 -1.00 -2.28 -10.36
CA SER A 63 -1.04 -1.60 -11.67
C SER A 63 -0.33 -0.24 -11.70
N GLY A 64 0.32 0.16 -10.61
CA GLY A 64 1.22 1.32 -10.55
C GLY A 64 0.55 2.70 -10.48
N MET A 65 -0.77 2.79 -10.30
CA MET A 65 -1.46 4.07 -10.23
C MET A 65 -0.82 5.05 -9.24
N ILE A 66 -0.60 4.59 -8.01
CA ILE A 66 -0.05 5.45 -6.94
C ILE A 66 1.39 5.83 -7.24
N VAL A 67 2.26 4.85 -7.55
CA VAL A 67 3.68 5.13 -7.77
C VAL A 67 3.92 6.00 -9.00
N ASN A 68 3.16 5.80 -10.09
CA ASN A 68 3.24 6.65 -11.28
C ASN A 68 2.79 8.09 -10.98
N LEU A 69 1.71 8.28 -10.22
CA LEU A 69 1.28 9.61 -9.78
C LEU A 69 2.33 10.30 -8.89
N LEU A 70 2.89 9.57 -7.91
CA LEU A 70 3.93 10.10 -7.05
C LEU A 70 5.19 10.47 -7.84
N ALA A 71 5.61 9.62 -8.79
CA ALA A 71 6.75 9.86 -9.65
C ALA A 71 6.54 11.07 -10.57
N TYR A 72 5.36 11.18 -11.18
CA TYR A 72 4.99 12.31 -12.03
C TYR A 72 5.00 13.64 -11.28
N ARG A 73 4.49 13.66 -10.04
CA ARG A 73 4.41 14.86 -9.19
C ARG A 73 5.73 15.23 -8.52
N ASN A 74 6.64 14.28 -8.39
CA ASN A 74 7.92 14.43 -7.67
C ASN A 74 9.09 14.01 -8.56
N PRO A 75 9.43 14.76 -9.61
CA PRO A 75 10.43 14.36 -10.61
C PRO A 75 11.84 14.20 -10.03
N ASP A 76 12.14 14.83 -8.89
CA ASP A 76 13.44 14.74 -8.21
C ASP A 76 13.58 13.50 -7.32
N ILE A 77 12.51 12.73 -7.12
CA ILE A 77 12.53 11.49 -6.35
C ILE A 77 12.69 10.30 -7.32
N GLN A 78 13.60 9.38 -7.01
CA GLN A 78 13.74 8.11 -7.72
C GLN A 78 12.92 7.03 -7.02
N PHE A 79 12.06 6.36 -7.77
CA PHE A 79 11.22 5.28 -7.27
C PHE A 79 11.71 3.93 -7.78
N ASP A 80 11.77 2.95 -6.90
CA ASP A 80 11.80 1.53 -7.21
C ASP A 80 10.44 0.94 -6.80
N ALA A 81 9.78 0.18 -7.67
CA ALA A 81 8.45 -0.38 -7.45
C ALA A 81 8.47 -1.89 -7.67
N VAL A 82 8.01 -2.67 -6.70
CA VAL A 82 8.06 -4.13 -6.73
C VAL A 82 6.66 -4.70 -6.63
N ASP A 83 6.31 -5.58 -7.56
CA ASP A 83 5.10 -6.38 -7.51
C ASP A 83 5.34 -7.75 -8.14
N PHE A 84 4.70 -8.80 -7.64
CA PHE A 84 4.85 -10.15 -8.15
C PHE A 84 3.77 -10.53 -9.18
N SER A 85 2.72 -9.72 -9.29
CA SER A 85 1.61 -9.94 -10.22
C SER A 85 1.87 -9.37 -11.61
N ASP A 86 1.12 -9.84 -12.60
CA ASP A 86 1.18 -9.33 -13.97
C ASP A 86 0.65 -7.88 -14.10
N SER A 87 0.05 -7.33 -13.06
CA SER A 87 -0.41 -5.94 -13.03
C SER A 87 0.72 -4.93 -13.23
N ILE A 88 1.94 -5.28 -12.82
CA ILE A 88 3.13 -4.43 -12.96
C ILE A 88 3.52 -4.18 -14.41
N ASP A 89 3.19 -5.09 -15.33
CA ASP A 89 3.47 -4.92 -16.77
C ASP A 89 2.69 -3.70 -17.30
N PHE A 90 1.45 -3.52 -16.85
CA PHE A 90 0.66 -2.32 -17.15
C PHE A 90 1.28 -1.05 -16.56
N ALA A 91 1.80 -1.11 -15.34
CA ALA A 91 2.46 0.03 -14.69
C ALA A 91 3.67 0.51 -15.50
N LEU A 92 4.48 -0.42 -15.99
CA LEU A 92 5.66 -0.16 -16.82
C LEU A 92 5.25 0.43 -18.20
N ASP A 93 4.27 -0.18 -18.87
CA ASP A 93 3.77 0.30 -20.15
C ASP A 93 3.22 1.72 -20.02
N PHE A 94 2.44 2.00 -18.98
CA PHE A 94 1.89 3.32 -18.72
C PHE A 94 2.98 4.36 -18.50
N SER A 95 3.96 4.07 -17.63
CA SER A 95 5.07 4.99 -17.34
C SER A 95 5.89 5.31 -18.59
N THR A 96 6.17 4.28 -19.41
CA THR A 96 6.91 4.41 -20.68
C THR A 96 6.14 5.29 -21.67
N LYS A 97 4.86 5.02 -21.87
CA LYS A 97 3.97 5.74 -22.79
C LYS A 97 3.81 7.22 -22.40
N HIS A 98 3.81 7.52 -21.10
CA HIS A 98 3.60 8.88 -20.60
C HIS A 98 4.86 9.57 -20.09
N ASN A 99 6.05 9.02 -20.47
CA ASN A 99 7.37 9.60 -20.17
C ASN A 99 7.64 9.86 -18.69
N ILE A 100 7.19 8.95 -17.81
CA ILE A 100 7.51 8.97 -16.37
C ILE A 100 8.81 8.19 -16.20
N GLN A 101 9.96 8.90 -16.08
CA GLN A 101 11.29 8.31 -16.19
C GLN A 101 11.96 8.01 -14.83
N ASN A 102 11.41 8.51 -13.75
CA ASN A 102 11.96 8.40 -12.40
C ASN A 102 11.41 7.23 -11.59
N VAL A 103 10.84 6.22 -12.26
CA VAL A 103 10.37 4.97 -11.63
C VAL A 103 10.95 3.75 -12.36
N ARG A 104 11.39 2.74 -11.61
CA ARG A 104 11.82 1.42 -12.11
C ARG A 104 10.93 0.34 -11.53
N PHE A 105 10.44 -0.53 -12.37
CA PHE A 105 9.55 -1.62 -12.00
C PHE A 105 10.28 -2.96 -11.96
N TYR A 106 10.01 -3.76 -10.92
CA TYR A 106 10.59 -5.08 -10.68
C TYR A 106 9.46 -6.10 -10.48
N LYS A 107 9.24 -6.95 -11.50
CA LYS A 107 8.27 -8.05 -11.44
C LYS A 107 8.87 -9.23 -10.71
N MET A 108 8.72 -9.27 -9.41
CA MET A 108 9.26 -10.32 -8.55
C MET A 108 8.61 -10.34 -7.17
N ASN A 109 8.79 -11.46 -6.47
CA ASN A 109 8.41 -11.51 -5.06
C ASN A 109 9.27 -10.53 -4.25
N PHE A 110 8.63 -9.71 -3.42
CA PHE A 110 9.31 -8.76 -2.53
C PHE A 110 10.38 -9.44 -1.65
N PHE A 111 10.16 -10.68 -1.23
CA PHE A 111 11.15 -11.42 -0.44
C PHE A 111 12.44 -11.74 -1.22
N GLU A 112 12.42 -11.71 -2.52
CA GLU A 112 13.59 -11.93 -3.40
C GLU A 112 14.25 -10.62 -3.82
N PHE A 113 13.54 -9.50 -3.70
CA PHE A 113 14.05 -8.18 -4.12
C PHE A 113 15.28 -7.80 -3.31
N GLN A 114 16.35 -7.42 -4.01
CA GLN A 114 17.60 -6.95 -3.42
C GLN A 114 17.94 -5.56 -3.93
N SER A 115 18.32 -4.67 -3.02
CA SER A 115 18.80 -3.35 -3.36
C SER A 115 20.25 -3.18 -2.90
N LYS A 116 21.05 -2.49 -3.72
CA LYS A 116 22.46 -2.17 -3.40
C LYS A 116 22.59 -1.09 -2.33
N SER A 117 21.54 -0.35 -2.04
CA SER A 117 21.53 0.74 -1.06
C SER A 117 20.15 0.85 -0.42
N THR A 118 20.08 1.43 0.75
CA THR A 118 18.85 1.69 1.49
C THR A 118 18.03 2.80 0.85
N TYR A 119 16.78 2.93 1.31
CA TYR A 119 15.80 3.92 0.85
C TYR A 119 15.50 4.95 1.93
N ASP A 120 15.30 6.20 1.53
CA ASP A 120 14.84 7.27 2.42
C ASP A 120 13.41 7.02 2.90
N ALA A 121 12.59 6.39 2.04
CA ALA A 121 11.27 5.95 2.41
C ALA A 121 10.89 4.62 1.76
N VAL A 122 10.02 3.87 2.46
CA VAL A 122 9.34 2.68 1.95
C VAL A 122 7.84 2.90 2.06
N ILE A 123 7.13 2.66 0.96
CA ILE A 123 5.68 2.60 0.88
C ILE A 123 5.28 1.12 0.85
N CYS A 124 4.30 0.75 1.66
CA CYS A 124 3.68 -0.58 1.66
C CYS A 124 2.17 -0.39 1.90
N ASN A 125 1.47 0.10 0.88
CA ASN A 125 0.09 0.53 0.99
C ASN A 125 -0.88 -0.53 0.47
N GLY A 126 -1.69 -1.10 1.35
CA GLY A 126 -2.67 -2.11 0.97
C GLY A 126 -2.09 -3.52 0.77
N VAL A 127 -0.89 -3.81 1.26
CA VAL A 127 -0.14 -5.04 0.92
C VAL A 127 0.18 -5.91 2.13
N LEU A 128 0.73 -5.35 3.18
CA LEU A 128 1.28 -6.11 4.31
C LEU A 128 0.26 -7.06 4.96
N HIS A 129 -1.00 -6.69 4.94
CA HIS A 129 -2.10 -7.49 5.50
C HIS A 129 -2.49 -8.69 4.61
N HIS A 130 -1.96 -8.78 3.39
CA HIS A 130 -2.08 -9.95 2.50
C HIS A 130 -0.85 -10.84 2.54
N ILE A 131 0.19 -10.47 3.27
CA ILE A 131 1.42 -11.28 3.41
C ILE A 131 1.26 -12.22 4.61
N PRO A 132 1.25 -13.57 4.41
CA PRO A 132 1.11 -14.52 5.50
C PRO A 132 2.21 -14.38 6.55
N ASP A 133 3.47 -14.21 6.13
CA ASP A 133 4.61 -13.95 7.00
C ASP A 133 4.93 -12.44 7.08
N TYR A 134 3.94 -11.65 7.50
CA TYR A 134 4.09 -10.20 7.62
C TYR A 134 5.18 -9.78 8.62
N LEU A 135 5.51 -10.62 9.60
CA LEU A 135 6.60 -10.34 10.55
C LEU A 135 7.97 -10.34 9.87
N ASN A 136 8.21 -11.29 8.98
CA ASN A 136 9.41 -11.34 8.16
C ASN A 136 9.43 -10.19 7.15
N ALA A 137 8.28 -9.87 6.55
CA ALA A 137 8.15 -8.71 5.67
C ALA A 137 8.54 -7.40 6.38
N ILE A 138 8.10 -7.18 7.63
CA ILE A 138 8.48 -6.02 8.44
C ILE A 138 9.99 -5.98 8.69
N LYS A 139 10.61 -7.11 9.03
CA LYS A 139 12.07 -7.18 9.20
C LYS A 139 12.82 -6.82 7.92
N ARG A 140 12.31 -7.32 6.78
CA ARG A 140 12.91 -7.01 5.49
C ARG A 140 12.76 -5.55 5.11
N ILE A 141 11.60 -4.95 5.34
CA ILE A 141 11.38 -3.51 5.20
C ILE A 141 12.39 -2.73 6.05
N ASP A 142 12.58 -3.14 7.30
CA ASP A 142 13.54 -2.51 8.20
C ASP A 142 14.97 -2.52 7.64
N HIS A 143 15.42 -3.62 7.03
CA HIS A 143 16.73 -3.69 6.41
C HIS A 143 16.89 -2.79 5.16
N LEU A 144 15.81 -2.60 4.41
CA LEU A 144 15.81 -1.76 3.20
C LEU A 144 15.71 -0.26 3.52
N LEU A 145 15.18 0.08 4.68
CA LEU A 145 14.99 1.46 5.11
C LEU A 145 16.22 1.99 5.85
N GLU A 146 16.69 3.17 5.48
CA GLU A 146 17.79 3.82 6.16
C GLU A 146 17.44 4.27 7.59
N LYS A 147 18.45 4.60 8.38
CA LYS A 147 18.24 5.23 9.69
C LYS A 147 17.56 6.59 9.50
N ASN A 148 16.57 6.90 10.33
CA ASN A 148 15.68 8.06 10.20
C ASN A 148 14.79 8.04 8.95
N GLY A 149 14.84 6.98 8.13
CA GLY A 149 13.98 6.81 6.96
C GLY A 149 12.52 6.65 7.35
N LYS A 150 11.63 6.90 6.40
CA LYS A 150 10.18 6.88 6.62
C LYS A 150 9.52 5.62 6.08
N LEU A 151 8.63 5.04 6.85
CA LEU A 151 7.76 3.95 6.44
C LEU A 151 6.32 4.46 6.36
N VAL A 152 5.73 4.38 5.18
CA VAL A 152 4.31 4.66 4.96
C VAL A 152 3.59 3.34 4.73
N VAL A 153 2.74 2.93 5.66
CA VAL A 153 2.03 1.64 5.56
C VAL A 153 0.53 1.83 5.66
N GLY A 154 -0.19 1.26 4.69
CA GLY A 154 -1.65 1.21 4.66
C GLY A 154 -2.15 -0.17 5.09
N LEU A 155 -2.97 -0.22 6.14
CA LEU A 155 -3.48 -1.45 6.73
C LEU A 155 -4.99 -1.40 6.92
N TYR A 156 -5.66 -2.53 6.72
CA TYR A 156 -7.08 -2.62 7.03
C TYR A 156 -7.34 -2.71 8.53
N ASN A 157 -8.32 -1.92 8.95
CA ASN A 157 -8.77 -1.86 10.33
C ASN A 157 -10.05 -2.70 10.50
N PRO A 158 -10.15 -3.55 11.57
CA PRO A 158 -11.30 -4.41 11.78
C PRO A 158 -12.63 -3.63 11.97
N TYR A 159 -12.58 -2.44 12.54
CA TYR A 159 -13.78 -1.62 12.76
C TYR A 159 -14.33 -1.02 11.46
N GLY A 160 -13.46 -0.60 10.54
CA GLY A 160 -13.86 -0.14 9.22
C GLY A 160 -14.54 -1.24 8.40
N LYS A 161 -14.07 -2.47 8.49
CA LYS A 161 -14.73 -3.63 7.88
C LYS A 161 -16.09 -3.93 8.49
N LEU A 162 -16.21 -3.85 9.82
CA LEU A 162 -17.48 -4.02 10.50
C LEU A 162 -18.49 -2.94 10.07
N ALA A 163 -18.05 -1.68 10.00
CA ALA A 163 -18.90 -0.58 9.57
C ALA A 163 -19.42 -0.78 8.14
N LYS A 164 -18.55 -1.21 7.19
CA LYS A 164 -18.96 -1.55 5.82
C LYS A 164 -20.03 -2.64 5.79
N LYS A 165 -19.90 -3.66 6.66
CA LYS A 165 -20.87 -4.76 6.76
C LYS A 165 -22.24 -4.29 7.29
N LEU A 166 -22.23 -3.35 8.24
CA LEU A 166 -23.45 -2.82 8.85
C LEU A 166 -24.17 -1.78 7.97
N PHE A 167 -23.40 -1.06 7.16
CA PHE A 167 -23.89 0.02 6.30
C PHE A 167 -23.36 -0.18 4.87
N PRO A 168 -23.94 -1.14 4.11
CA PRO A 168 -23.52 -1.37 2.74
C PRO A 168 -23.85 -0.14 1.88
N ILE A 169 -22.83 0.53 1.38
CA ILE A 169 -22.99 1.64 0.43
C ILE A 169 -22.68 1.08 -0.96
N ASN A 170 -23.57 1.35 -1.90
CA ASN A 170 -23.40 0.95 -3.28
C ASN A 170 -22.38 1.90 -3.95
N TYR A 171 -21.14 1.46 -4.14
CA TYR A 171 -20.10 2.25 -4.80
C TYR A 171 -20.03 1.95 -6.30
N ALA A 172 -19.95 2.99 -7.11
CA ALA A 172 -19.80 2.88 -8.57
C ALA A 172 -18.47 2.20 -9.00
N ASN A 173 -17.46 2.17 -8.14
CA ASN A 173 -16.17 1.53 -8.40
C ASN A 173 -16.01 0.21 -7.63
N GLN A 174 -16.55 -0.87 -8.18
CA GLN A 174 -16.51 -2.20 -7.58
C GLN A 174 -15.09 -2.78 -7.41
N ILE A 175 -14.12 -2.35 -8.21
CA ILE A 175 -12.76 -2.93 -8.24
C ILE A 175 -11.99 -2.68 -6.94
N LEU A 176 -12.10 -1.48 -6.35
CA LEU A 176 -11.44 -1.14 -5.09
C LEU A 176 -11.90 -1.98 -3.87
N PHE A 177 -12.98 -2.74 -4.02
CA PHE A 177 -13.57 -3.53 -2.92
C PHE A 177 -13.52 -5.04 -3.17
N LEU A 178 -13.16 -5.48 -4.39
CA LEU A 178 -13.08 -6.90 -4.73
C LEU A 178 -12.02 -7.63 -3.91
N ASP A 179 -10.92 -6.98 -3.59
CA ASP A 179 -9.86 -7.54 -2.76
C ASP A 179 -10.35 -7.84 -1.33
N GLN A 180 -11.14 -6.93 -0.76
CA GLN A 180 -11.66 -7.09 0.61
C GLN A 180 -12.69 -8.21 0.75
N GLU A 181 -13.37 -8.60 -0.33
CA GLU A 181 -14.41 -9.62 -0.30
C GLU A 181 -13.92 -10.97 -0.79
N LYS A 182 -12.95 -10.99 -1.70
CA LYS A 182 -12.53 -12.19 -2.42
C LYS A 182 -11.07 -12.54 -2.26
N ALA A 183 -10.25 -11.70 -1.60
CA ALA A 183 -8.87 -12.04 -1.34
C ALA A 183 -8.79 -13.38 -0.57
N PRO A 184 -7.96 -14.33 -1.01
CA PRO A 184 -7.86 -15.65 -0.39
C PRO A 184 -7.37 -15.59 1.05
N PHE A 185 -6.73 -14.47 1.42
CA PHE A 185 -6.16 -14.26 2.75
C PHE A 185 -6.04 -12.78 3.08
N GLU A 186 -6.38 -12.40 4.32
CA GLU A 186 -6.24 -11.04 4.79
C GLU A 186 -6.23 -10.98 6.33
N TYR A 187 -5.26 -10.25 6.88
CA TYR A 187 -5.27 -9.79 8.27
C TYR A 187 -5.95 -8.43 8.40
N THR A 188 -6.44 -8.14 9.60
CA THR A 188 -6.81 -6.79 10.00
C THR A 188 -6.05 -6.40 11.25
N PHE A 189 -5.66 -5.13 11.36
CA PHE A 189 -4.85 -4.65 12.48
C PHE A 189 -5.51 -3.42 13.12
N ASN A 190 -5.79 -3.51 14.41
CA ASN A 190 -6.19 -2.32 15.16
C ASN A 190 -4.96 -1.46 15.53
N TYR A 191 -5.22 -0.24 15.96
CA TYR A 191 -4.16 0.72 16.29
C TYR A 191 -3.13 0.20 17.32
N LYS A 192 -3.58 -0.54 18.36
CA LYS A 192 -2.68 -1.10 19.38
C LYS A 192 -1.75 -2.16 18.78
N GLN A 193 -2.29 -3.03 17.92
CA GLN A 193 -1.52 -4.04 17.22
C GLN A 193 -0.48 -3.41 16.31
N VAL A 194 -0.86 -2.39 15.52
CA VAL A 194 0.08 -1.67 14.63
C VAL A 194 1.20 -1.03 15.45
N LYS A 195 0.89 -0.35 16.56
CA LYS A 195 1.92 0.21 17.46
C LYS A 195 2.86 -0.83 18.05
N SER A 196 2.35 -2.02 18.34
CA SER A 196 3.16 -3.13 18.86
C SER A 196 4.08 -3.72 17.78
N LEU A 197 3.59 -3.87 16.54
CA LEU A 197 4.36 -4.37 15.40
C LEU A 197 5.53 -3.44 15.04
N PHE A 198 5.31 -2.14 15.11
CA PHE A 198 6.28 -1.12 14.74
C PHE A 198 6.86 -0.38 15.96
N LYS A 199 7.03 -1.09 17.10
CA LYS A 199 7.52 -0.49 18.35
C LYS A 199 8.92 0.12 18.27
N GLN A 200 9.76 -0.33 17.32
CA GLN A 200 11.09 0.20 17.04
C GLN A 200 11.07 1.47 16.17
N TYR A 201 9.88 1.89 15.72
CA TYR A 201 9.69 3.10 14.95
C TYR A 201 8.98 4.16 15.78
N THR A 202 9.25 5.43 15.47
CA THR A 202 8.46 6.55 15.98
C THR A 202 7.27 6.78 15.06
N LEU A 203 6.04 6.67 15.60
CA LEU A 203 4.81 6.99 14.85
C LEU A 203 4.69 8.50 14.70
N GLU A 204 4.72 9.01 13.47
CA GLU A 204 4.59 10.44 13.16
C GLU A 204 3.15 10.84 12.82
N LYS A 205 2.43 9.99 12.06
CA LYS A 205 1.08 10.32 11.59
C LYS A 205 0.21 9.09 11.42
N VAL A 206 -1.10 9.28 11.61
CA VAL A 206 -2.15 8.30 11.31
C VAL A 206 -3.25 9.00 10.52
N TYR A 207 -3.71 8.38 9.44
CA TYR A 207 -4.84 8.87 8.66
C TYR A 207 -5.80 7.72 8.31
N PRO A 208 -7.12 7.84 8.52
CA PRO A 208 -7.76 8.93 9.27
C PRO A 208 -7.24 9.02 10.69
N SER A 209 -7.26 10.25 11.26
CA SER A 209 -6.76 10.47 12.63
C SER A 209 -7.61 9.69 13.63
N VAL A 210 -6.96 9.06 14.59
CA VAL A 210 -7.63 8.37 15.69
C VAL A 210 -8.12 9.42 16.69
N ILE A 211 -9.45 9.65 16.75
CA ILE A 211 -10.05 10.62 17.68
C ILE A 211 -9.89 10.13 19.12
N ASN A 212 -10.05 8.82 19.32
CA ASN A 212 -9.83 8.19 20.63
C ASN A 212 -8.88 7.01 20.47
N ARG A 213 -7.72 7.08 21.12
CA ARG A 213 -6.70 6.02 21.05
C ARG A 213 -7.16 4.68 21.63
N LEU A 214 -8.24 4.66 22.40
CA LEU A 214 -8.82 3.43 22.95
C LEU A 214 -9.79 2.76 22.00
N VAL A 215 -10.49 3.55 21.18
CA VAL A 215 -11.45 3.04 20.21
C VAL A 215 -11.20 3.77 18.89
N ASP A 216 -10.87 3.02 17.85
CA ASP A 216 -10.55 3.55 16.54
C ASP A 216 -11.83 3.88 15.75
N LEU A 217 -12.61 4.82 16.30
CA LEU A 217 -13.94 5.17 15.81
C LEU A 217 -13.90 5.94 14.48
N THR A 218 -12.79 6.60 14.15
CA THR A 218 -12.69 7.37 12.89
C THR A 218 -12.85 6.50 11.65
N ASN A 219 -12.41 5.25 11.72
CA ASN A 219 -12.59 4.30 10.62
C ASN A 219 -14.03 3.77 10.49
N ILE A 220 -14.87 3.90 11.52
CA ILE A 220 -16.28 3.55 11.42
C ILE A 220 -17.01 4.49 10.45
N PHE A 221 -16.60 5.75 10.40
CA PHE A 221 -17.20 6.76 9.52
C PHE A 221 -16.50 6.87 8.16
N ASN A 222 -15.37 6.21 7.97
CA ASN A 222 -14.62 6.24 6.72
C ASN A 222 -14.94 5.05 5.82
N TYR A 223 -16.20 4.93 5.43
CA TYR A 223 -16.69 3.82 4.58
C TYR A 223 -16.05 3.78 3.21
N THR A 224 -15.60 4.94 2.70
CA THR A 224 -15.14 5.10 1.32
C THR A 224 -13.88 4.28 1.02
N ASN A 225 -13.12 3.88 2.05
CA ASN A 225 -11.85 3.18 1.89
C ASN A 225 -11.82 1.81 2.59
N GLY A 226 -12.98 1.24 2.87
CA GLY A 226 -13.10 -0.10 3.44
C GLY A 226 -12.34 -0.30 4.75
N GLY A 227 -12.05 0.78 5.49
CA GLY A 227 -11.30 0.73 6.75
C GLY A 227 -9.78 0.78 6.57
N LEU A 228 -9.26 1.15 5.39
CA LEU A 228 -7.83 1.37 5.20
C LEU A 228 -7.35 2.54 6.05
N THR A 229 -6.33 2.31 6.85
CA THR A 229 -5.67 3.32 7.69
C THR A 229 -4.21 3.44 7.28
N ILE A 230 -3.76 4.66 6.99
CA ILE A 230 -2.37 4.96 6.65
C ILE A 230 -1.63 5.41 7.90
N TYR A 231 -0.50 4.79 8.14
CA TYR A 231 0.43 5.11 9.20
C TYR A 231 1.74 5.59 8.58
N THR A 232 2.27 6.71 9.08
CA THR A 232 3.62 7.18 8.74
C THR A 232 4.50 7.03 9.97
N PHE A 233 5.56 6.27 9.81
CA PHE A 233 6.54 5.99 10.84
C PHE A 233 7.91 6.53 10.41
N ARG A 234 8.76 6.86 11.41
CA ARG A 234 10.17 7.11 11.23
C ARG A 234 10.98 6.03 11.93
N LYS A 235 11.96 5.45 11.23
CA LYS A 235 12.90 4.48 11.80
C LYS A 235 13.82 5.19 12.79
N ASN A 236 13.97 4.64 14.00
CA ASN A 236 14.84 5.18 15.04
C ASN A 236 16.33 4.93 14.78
#